data_f818241e54302731844cf25cbf90229e
#
_entry.id   f818241e54302731844cf25cbf90229e
#
_cell.length_a   1.000
_cell.length_b   1.000
_cell.length_c   1.000
_cell.angle_alpha   90.00
_cell.angle_beta   90.00
_cell.angle_gamma   90.00
#
_symmetry.space_group_name_H-M   'P 1'
#
loop_
_entity.id
_entity.type
_entity.pdbx_description
1 polymer ?
#
loop_
_entity_poly.entity_id
_entity_poly.type
_entity_poly.pdbx_seq_one_letter_code
_entity_poly.pdbx_strand_id
1 'polypeptide(L)'
;VSLTFVHGYDLREGIKYIRSLTNKPIGFNALIEKGSKKYLDRMSEWIDIALEENIRFFVTSLGKPDWVCKKVHEANGFVYHDVTNRYYAKKGIDSGVDGLICVNNRAGGHLGPNSMEVMYEELHDLEIPLICAGGIGSKIELSNALKLGYDGVQMGTRFVASTECNTLEDYKSAIVNASEEDIVSTTRLTGVPVSVINSKDFQEDNSWVFKKLLNSRFKHKARMLLNLISLFRSKYFLKNRNSKNSKKTRSLYSAGKSVHTITKIESATSIMQHLGNS
;
A
#
# COMPACT_ATOMS: atom_id res chain seq x y z
N VAL A 1 -6.33 -7.30 -5.35
CA VAL A 1 -5.12 -8.14 -5.35
C VAL A 1 -3.98 -7.34 -5.96
N SER A 2 -2.91 -7.13 -5.22
CA SER A 2 -1.69 -6.50 -5.76
C SER A 2 -0.67 -7.60 -6.03
N LEU A 3 -0.50 -7.96 -7.28
CA LEU A 3 0.45 -8.99 -7.72
C LEU A 3 1.74 -8.40 -8.31
N THR A 4 2.05 -7.15 -7.98
CA THR A 4 3.14 -6.35 -8.58
C THR A 4 4.52 -7.03 -8.49
N PHE A 5 4.74 -7.92 -7.53
CA PHE A 5 6.05 -8.54 -7.26
C PHE A 5 6.06 -10.07 -7.30
N VAL A 6 4.99 -10.72 -7.70
CA VAL A 6 4.94 -12.18 -7.75
C VAL A 6 5.40 -12.67 -9.12
N HIS A 7 6.67 -13.03 -9.23
CA HIS A 7 7.20 -13.68 -10.41
C HIS A 7 6.56 -15.08 -10.58
N GLY A 8 5.98 -15.33 -11.76
CA GLY A 8 5.43 -16.63 -12.13
C GLY A 8 4.02 -16.91 -11.65
N TYR A 9 3.31 -15.90 -11.10
CA TYR A 9 1.90 -16.04 -10.76
C TYR A 9 1.05 -15.61 -11.96
N ASP A 10 0.16 -16.50 -12.38
CA ASP A 10 -0.86 -16.13 -13.36
C ASP A 10 -1.96 -15.33 -12.65
N LEU A 11 -2.17 -14.08 -13.09
CA LEU A 11 -3.18 -13.19 -12.50
C LEU A 11 -4.58 -13.81 -12.61
N ARG A 12 -4.90 -14.42 -13.75
CA ARG A 12 -6.20 -15.04 -14.00
C ARG A 12 -6.48 -16.20 -13.04
N GLU A 13 -5.48 -17.05 -12.81
CA GLU A 13 -5.56 -18.13 -11.83
C GLU A 13 -5.74 -17.58 -10.40
N GLY A 14 -5.05 -16.51 -10.06
CA GLY A 14 -5.22 -15.83 -8.76
C GLY A 14 -6.63 -15.27 -8.57
N ILE A 15 -7.20 -14.65 -9.60
CA ILE A 15 -8.58 -14.13 -9.56
C ILE A 15 -9.59 -15.30 -9.44
N LYS A 16 -9.42 -16.38 -10.21
CA LYS A 16 -10.27 -17.57 -10.11
C LYS A 16 -10.21 -18.18 -8.72
N TYR A 17 -9.01 -18.28 -8.13
CA TYR A 17 -8.87 -18.76 -6.76
C TYR A 17 -9.66 -17.91 -5.76
N ILE A 18 -9.56 -16.56 -5.85
CA ILE A 18 -10.34 -15.68 -4.98
C ILE A 18 -11.85 -15.87 -5.23
N ARG A 19 -12.27 -16.01 -6.48
CA ARG A 19 -13.67 -16.26 -6.82
C ARG A 19 -14.21 -17.59 -6.29
N SER A 20 -13.35 -18.60 -6.13
CA SER A 20 -13.75 -19.87 -5.47
C SER A 20 -14.03 -19.70 -3.97
N LEU A 21 -13.51 -18.63 -3.34
CA LEU A 21 -13.71 -18.34 -1.94
C LEU A 21 -14.87 -17.35 -1.68
N THR A 22 -15.26 -16.54 -2.68
CA THR A 22 -16.28 -15.52 -2.50
C THR A 22 -16.95 -15.09 -3.79
N ASN A 23 -18.28 -14.86 -3.72
CA ASN A 23 -19.07 -14.25 -4.78
C ASN A 23 -19.19 -12.71 -4.63
N LYS A 24 -18.61 -12.13 -3.57
CA LYS A 24 -18.66 -10.68 -3.33
C LYS A 24 -17.77 -9.95 -4.34
N PRO A 25 -18.04 -8.65 -4.61
CA PRO A 25 -17.16 -7.83 -5.42
C PRO A 25 -15.73 -7.82 -4.88
N ILE A 26 -14.77 -7.90 -5.79
CA ILE A 26 -13.33 -7.77 -5.49
C ILE A 26 -12.75 -6.63 -6.30
N GLY A 27 -11.71 -5.97 -5.75
CA GLY A 27 -11.01 -4.88 -6.42
C GLY A 27 -9.60 -5.29 -6.85
N PHE A 28 -9.02 -4.49 -7.75
CA PHE A 28 -7.66 -4.63 -8.23
C PHE A 28 -6.84 -3.39 -7.91
N ASN A 29 -5.66 -3.58 -7.29
CA ASN A 29 -4.74 -2.49 -7.01
C ASN A 29 -3.63 -2.45 -8.08
N ALA A 30 -3.54 -1.34 -8.82
CA ALA A 30 -2.59 -1.10 -9.89
C ALA A 30 -1.58 -0.01 -9.51
N LEU A 31 -0.31 -0.39 -9.40
CA LEU A 31 0.78 0.58 -9.29
C LEU A 31 1.11 1.10 -10.70
N ILE A 32 0.85 2.39 -10.94
CA ILE A 32 1.02 3.01 -12.27
C ILE A 32 2.20 3.98 -12.31
N GLU A 33 3.21 3.72 -11.49
CA GLU A 33 4.44 4.52 -11.48
C GLU A 33 5.06 4.60 -12.88
N LYS A 34 5.61 5.77 -13.23
CA LYS A 34 6.41 5.96 -14.46
C LYS A 34 7.69 5.15 -14.37
N GLY A 35 7.57 3.86 -14.68
CA GLY A 35 8.67 2.91 -14.76
C GLY A 35 9.16 2.72 -16.19
N SER A 36 9.71 1.53 -16.48
CA SER A 36 10.03 1.13 -17.85
C SER A 36 8.76 0.90 -18.68
N LYS A 37 8.84 1.09 -20.00
CA LYS A 37 7.72 0.77 -20.92
C LYS A 37 7.22 -0.65 -20.68
N LYS A 38 8.10 -1.63 -20.54
CA LYS A 38 7.76 -3.04 -20.25
C LYS A 38 6.92 -3.20 -18.98
N TYR A 39 7.14 -2.38 -17.95
CA TYR A 39 6.35 -2.42 -16.72
C TYR A 39 4.94 -1.88 -16.95
N LEU A 40 4.81 -0.75 -17.67
CA LEU A 40 3.51 -0.15 -17.96
C LEU A 40 2.69 -1.02 -18.93
N ASP A 41 3.32 -1.63 -19.94
CA ASP A 41 2.68 -2.57 -20.87
C ASP A 41 2.10 -3.76 -20.10
N ARG A 42 2.88 -4.35 -19.18
CA ARG A 42 2.41 -5.44 -18.31
C ARG A 42 1.27 -5.01 -17.38
N MET A 43 1.33 -3.79 -16.81
CA MET A 43 0.26 -3.29 -15.96
C MET A 43 -1.02 -3.08 -16.76
N SER A 44 -0.91 -2.58 -18.00
CA SER A 44 -2.03 -2.46 -18.93
C SER A 44 -2.68 -3.82 -19.22
N GLU A 45 -1.87 -4.83 -19.53
CA GLU A 45 -2.33 -6.22 -19.75
C GLU A 45 -3.06 -6.77 -18.50
N TRP A 46 -2.53 -6.51 -17.30
CA TRP A 46 -3.14 -6.97 -16.07
C TRP A 46 -4.48 -6.28 -15.76
N ILE A 47 -4.61 -5.01 -16.13
CA ILE A 47 -5.89 -4.29 -16.04
C ILE A 47 -6.89 -4.91 -17.02
N ASP A 48 -6.47 -5.22 -18.25
CA ASP A 48 -7.34 -5.87 -19.24
C ASP A 48 -7.82 -7.25 -18.73
N ILE A 49 -6.92 -8.09 -18.21
CA ILE A 49 -7.28 -9.37 -17.59
C ILE A 49 -8.27 -9.18 -16.42
N ALA A 50 -8.04 -8.19 -15.56
CA ALA A 50 -8.94 -7.93 -14.43
C ALA A 50 -10.34 -7.51 -14.91
N LEU A 51 -10.44 -6.70 -15.96
CA LEU A 51 -11.70 -6.30 -16.57
C LEU A 51 -12.42 -7.49 -17.23
N GLU A 52 -11.71 -8.35 -17.95
CA GLU A 52 -12.23 -9.60 -18.53
C GLU A 52 -12.78 -10.56 -17.45
N GLU A 53 -12.13 -10.62 -16.29
CA GLU A 53 -12.58 -11.39 -15.12
C GLU A 53 -13.64 -10.66 -14.27
N ASN A 54 -14.28 -9.66 -14.86
CA ASN A 54 -15.40 -8.92 -14.26
C ASN A 54 -15.04 -8.17 -12.96
N ILE A 55 -13.80 -7.72 -12.82
CA ILE A 55 -13.42 -6.74 -11.77
C ILE A 55 -13.82 -5.36 -12.27
N ARG A 56 -14.48 -4.56 -11.41
CA ARG A 56 -15.00 -3.23 -11.73
C ARG A 56 -14.52 -2.15 -10.75
N PHE A 57 -13.84 -2.51 -9.69
CA PHE A 57 -13.25 -1.56 -8.74
C PHE A 57 -11.74 -1.60 -8.80
N PHE A 58 -11.13 -0.47 -9.11
CA PHE A 58 -9.69 -0.34 -9.24
C PHE A 58 -9.16 0.71 -8.28
N VAL A 59 -8.01 0.41 -7.67
CA VAL A 59 -7.21 1.36 -6.91
C VAL A 59 -5.93 1.62 -7.67
N THR A 60 -5.55 2.88 -7.83
CA THR A 60 -4.31 3.28 -8.51
C THR A 60 -3.42 4.11 -7.61
N SER A 61 -2.10 4.02 -7.81
CA SER A 61 -1.13 4.82 -7.07
C SER A 61 0.15 5.12 -7.87
N LEU A 62 0.89 6.15 -7.45
CA LEU A 62 2.23 6.52 -7.93
C LEU A 62 2.33 6.98 -9.40
N GLY A 63 1.26 7.39 -10.03
CA GLY A 63 1.30 7.86 -11.42
C GLY A 63 0.11 8.72 -11.77
N LYS A 64 -0.11 8.95 -13.07
CA LYS A 64 -1.29 9.63 -13.59
C LYS A 64 -2.31 8.58 -14.04
N PRO A 65 -3.54 8.54 -13.45
CA PRO A 65 -4.49 7.45 -13.68
C PRO A 65 -5.36 7.60 -14.94
N ASP A 66 -5.23 8.65 -15.74
CA ASP A 66 -6.09 8.97 -16.88
C ASP A 66 -6.34 7.80 -17.85
N TRP A 67 -5.29 7.06 -18.22
CA TRP A 67 -5.40 5.92 -19.11
C TRP A 67 -6.08 4.71 -18.45
N VAL A 68 -5.96 4.56 -17.11
CA VAL A 68 -6.69 3.53 -16.34
C VAL A 68 -8.15 3.90 -16.25
N CYS A 69 -8.47 5.15 -15.88
CA CYS A 69 -9.84 5.65 -15.80
C CYS A 69 -10.59 5.40 -17.13
N LYS A 70 -9.97 5.77 -18.27
CA LYS A 70 -10.57 5.52 -19.58
C LYS A 70 -10.95 4.04 -19.78
N LYS A 71 -10.01 3.11 -19.57
CA LYS A 71 -10.27 1.67 -19.75
C LYS A 71 -11.35 1.13 -18.80
N VAL A 72 -11.28 1.54 -17.54
CA VAL A 72 -12.18 1.06 -16.50
C VAL A 72 -13.59 1.61 -16.68
N HIS A 73 -13.73 2.88 -17.05
CA HIS A 73 -15.03 3.50 -17.31
C HIS A 73 -15.70 2.93 -18.58
N GLU A 74 -14.95 2.60 -19.62
CA GLU A 74 -15.47 1.90 -20.81
C GLU A 74 -16.11 0.54 -20.44
N ALA A 75 -15.69 -0.05 -19.33
CA ALA A 75 -16.25 -1.29 -18.77
C ALA A 75 -17.25 -1.05 -17.62
N ASN A 76 -17.74 0.17 -17.39
CA ASN A 76 -18.63 0.57 -16.30
C ASN A 76 -18.05 0.25 -14.90
N GLY A 77 -16.74 0.44 -14.71
CA GLY A 77 -16.05 0.30 -13.43
C GLY A 77 -15.73 1.64 -12.78
N PHE A 78 -15.08 1.58 -11.60
CA PHE A 78 -14.72 2.72 -10.77
C PHE A 78 -13.22 2.70 -10.48
N VAL A 79 -12.60 3.90 -10.44
CA VAL A 79 -11.18 4.08 -10.12
C VAL A 79 -11.03 5.00 -8.93
N TYR A 80 -10.44 4.50 -7.84
CA TYR A 80 -9.98 5.33 -6.74
C TYR A 80 -8.46 5.51 -6.84
N HIS A 81 -7.95 6.65 -6.35
CA HIS A 81 -6.53 6.97 -6.47
C HIS A 81 -5.91 7.36 -5.12
N ASP A 82 -4.74 6.77 -4.82
CA ASP A 82 -3.96 7.11 -3.62
C ASP A 82 -3.39 8.52 -3.73
N VAL A 83 -3.72 9.38 -2.76
CA VAL A 83 -3.24 10.76 -2.71
C VAL A 83 -2.68 11.09 -1.33
N THR A 84 -1.72 12.02 -1.27
CA THR A 84 -1.05 12.44 -0.03
C THR A 84 -1.23 13.92 0.29
N ASN A 85 -1.89 14.71 -0.58
CA ASN A 85 -2.22 16.11 -0.39
C ASN A 85 -3.17 16.61 -1.50
N ARG A 86 -3.66 17.84 -1.36
CA ARG A 86 -4.58 18.49 -2.30
C ARG A 86 -4.05 18.60 -3.73
N TYR A 87 -2.76 18.79 -3.92
CA TYR A 87 -2.18 18.88 -5.27
C TYR A 87 -2.34 17.56 -6.05
N TYR A 88 -2.07 16.42 -5.42
CA TYR A 88 -2.27 15.11 -6.05
C TYR A 88 -3.75 14.75 -6.17
N ALA A 89 -4.59 15.18 -5.21
CA ALA A 89 -6.03 15.00 -5.27
C ALA A 89 -6.62 15.65 -6.53
N LYS A 90 -6.33 16.93 -6.76
CA LYS A 90 -6.78 17.64 -7.97
C LYS A 90 -6.30 16.97 -9.25
N LYS A 91 -5.04 16.52 -9.31
CA LYS A 91 -4.52 15.77 -10.46
C LYS A 91 -5.24 14.44 -10.70
N GLY A 92 -5.63 13.75 -9.64
CA GLY A 92 -6.46 12.54 -9.72
C GLY A 92 -7.83 12.87 -10.33
N ILE A 93 -8.51 13.87 -9.78
CA ILE A 93 -9.82 14.34 -10.27
C ILE A 93 -9.75 14.75 -11.74
N ASP A 94 -8.75 15.56 -12.12
CA ASP A 94 -8.52 15.97 -13.52
C ASP A 94 -8.24 14.77 -14.45
N SER A 95 -7.86 13.63 -13.89
CA SER A 95 -7.66 12.38 -14.63
C SER A 95 -8.89 11.49 -14.68
N GLY A 96 -10.00 11.90 -14.03
CA GLY A 96 -11.29 11.22 -14.06
C GLY A 96 -11.47 10.13 -13.01
N VAL A 97 -10.81 10.21 -11.84
CA VAL A 97 -11.04 9.23 -10.75
C VAL A 97 -12.40 9.44 -10.08
N ASP A 98 -12.99 8.38 -9.58
CA ASP A 98 -14.31 8.36 -8.95
C ASP A 98 -14.23 8.51 -7.41
N GLY A 99 -13.03 8.48 -6.83
CA GLY A 99 -12.79 8.67 -5.41
C GLY A 99 -11.30 8.76 -5.09
N LEU A 100 -11.00 9.21 -3.88
CA LEU A 100 -9.64 9.41 -3.39
C LEU A 100 -9.38 8.54 -2.17
N ILE A 101 -8.20 7.91 -2.13
CA ILE A 101 -7.66 7.24 -0.96
C ILE A 101 -6.65 8.18 -0.32
N CYS A 102 -7.02 8.76 0.81
CA CYS A 102 -6.27 9.79 1.53
C CYS A 102 -5.20 9.13 2.41
N VAL A 103 -4.00 8.97 1.85
CA VAL A 103 -2.88 8.31 2.54
C VAL A 103 -2.23 9.29 3.50
N ASN A 104 -2.45 9.08 4.79
CA ASN A 104 -1.97 9.97 5.86
C ASN A 104 -0.59 9.54 6.41
N ASN A 105 -0.08 10.27 7.41
CA ASN A 105 1.23 10.05 8.03
C ASN A 105 1.30 8.84 8.98
N ARG A 106 0.20 8.13 9.20
CA ARG A 106 0.11 6.91 10.00
C ARG A 106 0.05 5.64 9.15
N ALA A 107 0.09 5.79 7.80
CA ALA A 107 -0.03 4.67 6.87
C ALA A 107 1.19 3.74 6.92
N GLY A 108 0.95 2.45 6.66
CA GLY A 108 1.99 1.46 6.37
C GLY A 108 2.37 1.51 4.88
N GLY A 109 3.62 1.20 4.56
CA GLY A 109 4.11 1.41 3.20
C GLY A 109 4.37 2.89 2.92
N HIS A 110 4.10 3.34 1.69
CA HIS A 110 4.21 4.77 1.37
C HIS A 110 3.23 5.58 2.22
N LEU A 111 3.70 6.72 2.73
CA LEU A 111 2.92 7.58 3.62
C LEU A 111 2.94 9.03 3.15
N GLY A 112 1.87 9.76 3.50
CA GLY A 112 1.77 11.21 3.32
C GLY A 112 2.38 11.98 4.50
N PRO A 113 2.49 13.31 4.39
CA PRO A 113 3.01 14.16 5.46
C PRO A 113 1.97 14.53 6.52
N ASN A 114 0.68 14.49 6.19
CA ASN A 114 -0.41 15.07 6.97
C ASN A 114 -1.13 14.01 7.81
N SER A 115 -1.73 14.41 8.93
CA SER A 115 -2.67 13.58 9.70
C SER A 115 -3.98 13.35 8.94
N MET A 116 -4.85 12.45 9.42
CA MET A 116 -6.13 12.22 8.78
C MET A 116 -7.05 13.45 8.88
N GLU A 117 -6.96 14.21 9.97
CA GLU A 117 -7.75 15.43 10.20
C GLU A 117 -7.36 16.51 9.20
N VAL A 118 -6.05 16.77 9.05
CA VAL A 118 -5.51 17.74 8.09
C VAL A 118 -5.83 17.34 6.65
N MET A 119 -5.71 16.04 6.33
CA MET A 119 -6.07 15.52 5.00
C MET A 119 -7.56 15.73 4.71
N TYR A 120 -8.43 15.48 5.68
CA TYR A 120 -9.87 15.70 5.51
C TYR A 120 -10.17 17.18 5.29
N GLU A 121 -9.64 18.06 6.14
CA GLU A 121 -9.79 19.52 6.02
C GLU A 121 -9.32 20.05 4.67
N GLU A 122 -8.23 19.49 4.13
CA GLU A 122 -7.71 19.88 2.80
C GLU A 122 -8.58 19.39 1.63
N LEU A 123 -9.39 18.33 1.79
CA LEU A 123 -9.97 17.62 0.65
C LEU A 123 -11.50 17.53 0.65
N HIS A 124 -12.19 17.78 1.79
CA HIS A 124 -13.64 17.58 1.93
C HIS A 124 -14.48 18.45 0.97
N ASP A 125 -13.96 19.61 0.56
CA ASP A 125 -14.62 20.53 -0.37
C ASP A 125 -14.47 20.12 -1.87
N LEU A 126 -13.81 19.01 -2.15
CA LEU A 126 -13.62 18.52 -3.54
C LEU A 126 -14.83 17.71 -4.04
N GLU A 127 -15.86 17.52 -3.21
CA GLU A 127 -17.12 16.85 -3.56
C GLU A 127 -16.95 15.48 -4.24
N ILE A 128 -15.97 14.70 -3.78
CA ILE A 128 -15.63 13.37 -4.26
C ILE A 128 -15.48 12.42 -3.05
N PRO A 129 -15.87 11.13 -3.15
CA PRO A 129 -15.68 10.18 -2.06
C PRO A 129 -14.25 10.11 -1.53
N LEU A 130 -14.09 10.19 -0.21
CA LEU A 130 -12.81 10.18 0.50
C LEU A 130 -12.68 8.94 1.39
N ILE A 131 -11.63 8.15 1.16
CA ILE A 131 -11.30 6.95 1.94
C ILE A 131 -10.07 7.25 2.80
N CYS A 132 -10.18 7.10 4.12
CA CYS A 132 -9.03 7.29 5.02
C CYS A 132 -8.10 6.08 4.96
N ALA A 133 -6.81 6.29 4.68
CA ALA A 133 -5.79 5.26 4.67
C ALA A 133 -4.64 5.60 5.62
N GLY A 134 -4.49 4.78 6.66
CA GLY A 134 -3.41 4.89 7.64
C GLY A 134 -3.88 5.09 9.08
N GLY A 135 -3.28 4.33 9.99
CA GLY A 135 -3.57 4.41 11.41
C GLY A 135 -4.83 3.68 11.87
N ILE A 136 -5.57 3.05 10.97
CA ILE A 136 -6.82 2.34 11.31
C ILE A 136 -6.52 0.88 11.63
N GLY A 137 -6.75 0.46 12.86
CA GLY A 137 -6.54 -0.92 13.32
C GLY A 137 -7.66 -1.46 14.21
N SER A 138 -8.52 -0.57 14.74
CA SER A 138 -9.63 -0.92 15.61
C SER A 138 -10.92 -0.18 15.24
N LYS A 139 -12.02 -0.56 15.89
CA LYS A 139 -13.33 0.11 15.76
C LYS A 139 -13.29 1.59 16.15
N ILE A 140 -12.45 1.96 17.12
CA ILE A 140 -12.35 3.34 17.60
C ILE A 140 -11.80 4.23 16.47
N GLU A 141 -10.69 3.83 15.84
CA GLU A 141 -10.12 4.60 14.73
C GLU A 141 -11.02 4.62 13.50
N LEU A 142 -11.68 3.49 13.21
CA LEU A 142 -12.71 3.43 12.16
C LEU A 142 -13.83 4.45 12.44
N SER A 143 -14.39 4.43 13.66
CA SER A 143 -15.45 5.35 14.05
C SER A 143 -15.01 6.81 14.01
N ASN A 144 -13.76 7.11 14.41
CA ASN A 144 -13.21 8.46 14.35
C ASN A 144 -13.07 8.96 12.92
N ALA A 145 -12.59 8.12 12.00
CA ALA A 145 -12.50 8.49 10.59
C ALA A 145 -13.89 8.77 9.97
N LEU A 146 -14.88 7.91 10.24
CA LEU A 146 -16.25 8.11 9.76
C LEU A 146 -16.91 9.34 10.37
N LYS A 147 -16.73 9.61 11.67
CA LYS A 147 -17.24 10.82 12.35
C LYS A 147 -16.62 12.11 11.82
N LEU A 148 -15.36 12.05 11.37
CA LEU A 148 -14.69 13.18 10.74
C LEU A 148 -15.31 13.51 9.37
N GLY A 149 -15.93 12.52 8.71
CA GLY A 149 -16.64 12.69 7.45
C GLY A 149 -16.08 11.85 6.29
N TYR A 150 -15.10 10.98 6.53
CA TYR A 150 -14.66 10.03 5.51
C TYR A 150 -15.77 9.03 5.17
N ASP A 151 -15.91 8.69 3.89
CA ASP A 151 -16.88 7.71 3.39
C ASP A 151 -16.51 6.26 3.72
N GLY A 152 -15.24 6.01 4.07
CA GLY A 152 -14.74 4.69 4.41
C GLY A 152 -13.27 4.69 4.80
N VAL A 153 -12.72 3.49 5.02
CA VAL A 153 -11.32 3.32 5.42
C VAL A 153 -10.62 2.24 4.61
N GLN A 154 -9.31 2.38 4.44
CA GLN A 154 -8.43 1.34 3.91
C GLN A 154 -7.50 0.84 5.01
N MET A 155 -7.52 -0.46 5.26
CA MET A 155 -6.72 -1.12 6.30
C MET A 155 -5.76 -2.13 5.68
N GLY A 156 -4.48 -2.04 6.03
CA GLY A 156 -3.44 -2.99 5.58
C GLY A 156 -2.83 -3.77 6.74
N THR A 157 -2.12 -3.07 7.63
CA THR A 157 -1.32 -3.66 8.73
C THR A 157 -2.12 -4.62 9.60
N ARG A 158 -3.38 -4.28 9.92
CA ARG A 158 -4.26 -5.16 10.70
C ARG A 158 -4.46 -6.53 10.05
N PHE A 159 -4.66 -6.56 8.73
CA PHE A 159 -4.89 -7.80 8.01
C PHE A 159 -3.59 -8.57 7.68
N VAL A 160 -2.41 -7.92 7.71
CA VAL A 160 -1.12 -8.64 7.70
C VAL A 160 -0.99 -9.52 8.94
N ALA A 161 -1.47 -9.05 10.11
CA ALA A 161 -1.51 -9.81 11.36
C ALA A 161 -2.78 -10.70 11.46
N SER A 162 -3.24 -11.28 10.34
CA SER A 162 -4.33 -12.25 10.33
C SER A 162 -3.83 -13.68 10.13
N THR A 163 -4.63 -14.66 10.56
CA THR A 163 -4.30 -16.09 10.39
C THR A 163 -4.26 -16.49 8.92
N GLU A 164 -5.10 -15.86 8.09
CA GLU A 164 -5.20 -16.14 6.66
C GLU A 164 -4.11 -15.50 5.82
N CYS A 165 -3.42 -14.49 6.35
CA CYS A 165 -2.31 -13.86 5.63
C CYS A 165 -1.12 -14.82 5.55
N ASN A 166 -0.77 -15.23 4.33
CA ASN A 166 0.36 -16.13 4.09
C ASN A 166 1.70 -15.36 4.05
N THR A 167 2.03 -14.66 5.15
CA THR A 167 3.34 -14.01 5.34
C THR A 167 4.16 -14.76 6.40
N LEU A 168 5.41 -14.31 6.62
CA LEU A 168 6.27 -14.89 7.64
C LEU A 168 5.67 -14.66 9.05
N GLU A 169 5.71 -15.68 9.90
CA GLU A 169 5.25 -15.57 11.28
C GLU A 169 6.05 -14.52 12.08
N ASP A 170 7.36 -14.38 11.80
CA ASP A 170 8.19 -13.33 12.37
C ASP A 170 7.67 -11.92 12.04
N TYR A 171 7.08 -11.72 10.83
CA TYR A 171 6.49 -10.45 10.45
C TYR A 171 5.20 -10.17 11.23
N LYS A 172 4.32 -11.16 11.35
CA LYS A 172 3.09 -11.03 12.16
C LYS A 172 3.43 -10.76 13.62
N SER A 173 4.39 -11.49 14.17
CA SER A 173 4.88 -11.30 15.53
C SER A 173 5.51 -9.91 15.73
N ALA A 174 6.26 -9.41 14.75
CA ALA A 174 6.82 -8.07 14.79
C ALA A 174 5.72 -6.98 14.82
N ILE A 175 4.61 -7.17 14.09
CA ILE A 175 3.46 -6.25 14.13
C ILE A 175 2.80 -6.26 15.51
N VAL A 176 2.57 -7.44 16.08
CA VAL A 176 1.90 -7.60 17.40
C VAL A 176 2.73 -7.03 18.55
N ASN A 177 4.06 -7.12 18.44
CA ASN A 177 4.99 -6.65 19.49
C ASN A 177 5.44 -5.20 19.30
N ALA A 178 5.10 -4.55 18.19
CA ALA A 178 5.49 -3.17 17.93
C ALA A 178 4.55 -2.18 18.62
N SER A 179 5.13 -1.13 19.17
CA SER A 179 4.44 0.08 19.58
C SER A 179 4.37 1.12 18.45
N GLU A 180 3.62 2.20 18.63
CA GLU A 180 3.57 3.29 17.62
C GLU A 180 4.93 3.95 17.42
N GLU A 181 5.74 4.05 18.47
CA GLU A 181 7.10 4.62 18.49
C GLU A 181 8.09 3.77 17.69
N ASP A 182 7.81 2.48 17.55
CA ASP A 182 8.63 1.59 16.73
C ASP A 182 8.42 1.78 15.22
N ILE A 183 7.39 2.54 14.82
CA ILE A 183 7.13 2.82 13.42
C ILE A 183 7.89 4.05 12.97
N VAL A 184 8.91 3.84 12.16
CA VAL A 184 9.79 4.89 11.62
C VAL A 184 9.63 5.04 10.12
N SER A 185 9.79 6.28 9.62
CA SER A 185 9.79 6.55 8.19
C SER A 185 11.21 6.48 7.62
N THR A 186 11.36 5.83 6.46
CA THR A 186 12.64 5.77 5.75
C THR A 186 12.47 5.97 4.25
N THR A 187 13.41 6.67 3.61
CA THR A 187 13.46 6.83 2.15
C THR A 187 14.40 5.83 1.46
N ARG A 188 15.05 4.95 2.23
CA ARG A 188 16.11 4.04 1.74
C ARG A 188 15.62 2.94 0.81
N LEU A 189 14.34 2.55 0.93
CA LEU A 189 13.80 1.43 0.15
C LEU A 189 13.45 1.86 -1.27
N THR A 190 12.78 2.97 -1.42
CA THR A 190 12.19 3.42 -2.70
C THR A 190 12.56 4.85 -3.08
N GLY A 191 13.28 5.57 -2.21
CA GLY A 191 13.53 7.00 -2.36
C GLY A 191 12.30 7.89 -2.08
N VAL A 192 11.19 7.29 -1.65
CA VAL A 192 9.98 7.94 -1.15
C VAL A 192 9.79 7.48 0.31
N PRO A 193 9.24 8.31 1.21
CA PRO A 193 8.99 7.91 2.59
C PRO A 193 8.14 6.65 2.68
N VAL A 194 8.62 5.63 3.39
CA VAL A 194 7.95 4.36 3.66
C VAL A 194 8.03 4.08 5.15
N SER A 195 6.90 3.72 5.76
CA SER A 195 6.83 3.29 7.16
C SER A 195 7.29 1.85 7.32
N VAL A 196 8.18 1.63 8.28
CA VAL A 196 8.71 0.31 8.65
C VAL A 196 8.80 0.16 10.16
N ILE A 197 8.76 -1.08 10.65
CA ILE A 197 9.04 -1.38 12.05
C ILE A 197 10.55 -1.21 12.26
N ASN A 198 10.93 -0.38 13.24
CA ASN A 198 12.31 -0.17 13.65
C ASN A 198 12.82 -1.41 14.39
N SER A 199 13.48 -2.30 13.67
CA SER A 199 14.18 -3.42 14.30
C SER A 199 15.56 -2.97 14.78
N LYS A 200 16.11 -3.63 15.82
CA LYS A 200 17.48 -3.38 16.34
C LYS A 200 18.56 -3.45 15.24
N ASP A 201 18.25 -4.08 14.13
CA ASP A 201 19.10 -4.18 12.94
C ASP A 201 18.93 -3.00 11.97
N PHE A 202 17.93 -2.12 12.20
CA PHE A 202 17.71 -0.94 11.41
C PHE A 202 18.46 0.26 12.01
N GLN A 203 19.75 0.33 11.80
CA GLN A 203 20.49 1.59 12.04
C GLN A 203 20.26 2.51 10.85
N GLU A 204 19.70 3.69 11.11
CA GLU A 204 19.72 4.80 10.14
C GLU A 204 21.17 5.13 9.81
N ASP A 205 21.61 4.69 8.65
CA ASP A 205 22.88 5.16 8.09
C ASP A 205 22.66 6.61 7.65
N ASN A 206 23.02 7.53 8.50
CA ASN A 206 22.96 8.95 8.26
C ASN A 206 23.97 9.40 7.20
N SER A 207 24.15 8.63 6.12
CA SER A 207 25.03 9.00 5.03
C SER A 207 24.53 10.32 4.42
N TRP A 208 25.14 11.41 4.84
CA TRP A 208 24.97 12.77 4.31
C TRP A 208 25.03 12.80 2.78
N VAL A 209 25.90 11.98 2.18
CA VAL A 209 26.05 11.83 0.73
C VAL A 209 24.75 11.34 0.10
N PHE A 210 24.05 10.41 0.74
CA PHE A 210 22.80 9.82 0.25
C PHE A 210 21.64 10.83 0.28
N LYS A 211 21.49 11.57 1.40
CA LYS A 211 20.51 12.67 1.53
C LYS A 211 20.75 13.75 0.47
N LYS A 212 22.01 14.12 0.21
CA LYS A 212 22.39 15.12 -0.79
C LYS A 212 22.08 14.64 -2.23
N LEU A 213 22.29 13.35 -2.52
CA LEU A 213 22.01 12.79 -3.83
C LEU A 213 20.49 12.72 -4.13
N LEU A 214 19.68 12.34 -3.14
CA LEU A 214 18.21 12.29 -3.26
C LEU A 214 17.57 13.68 -3.36
N ASN A 215 18.23 14.74 -2.87
CA ASN A 215 17.79 16.13 -2.97
C ASN A 215 18.39 16.89 -4.15
N SER A 216 19.22 16.23 -4.97
CA SER A 216 19.86 16.84 -6.14
C SER A 216 18.97 16.80 -7.39
N ARG A 217 19.38 17.53 -8.44
CA ARG A 217 18.77 17.45 -9.80
C ARG A 217 18.83 16.04 -10.39
N PHE A 218 19.62 15.12 -9.83
CA PHE A 218 19.74 13.70 -10.22
C PHE A 218 18.83 12.77 -9.41
N LYS A 219 17.91 13.29 -8.59
CA LYS A 219 17.03 12.50 -7.71
C LYS A 219 16.28 11.34 -8.43
N HIS A 220 15.87 11.53 -9.68
CA HIS A 220 15.18 10.47 -10.44
C HIS A 220 16.12 9.32 -10.82
N LYS A 221 17.37 9.62 -11.21
CA LYS A 221 18.39 8.59 -11.50
C LYS A 221 18.80 7.86 -10.23
N ALA A 222 18.96 8.59 -9.14
CA ALA A 222 19.29 8.03 -7.83
C ALA A 222 18.15 7.10 -7.32
N ARG A 223 16.89 7.49 -7.45
CA ARG A 223 15.72 6.64 -7.14
C ARG A 223 15.68 5.38 -8.00
N MET A 224 15.91 5.51 -9.31
CA MET A 224 15.94 4.37 -10.22
C MET A 224 17.07 3.37 -9.85
N LEU A 225 18.24 3.87 -9.47
CA LEU A 225 19.36 3.04 -9.01
C LEU A 225 19.01 2.33 -7.68
N LEU A 226 18.36 3.03 -6.76
CA LEU A 226 17.89 2.46 -5.49
C LEU A 226 16.85 1.35 -5.71
N ASN A 227 15.90 1.59 -6.59
CA ASN A 227 14.90 0.58 -6.95
C ASN A 227 15.55 -0.65 -7.59
N LEU A 228 16.56 -0.47 -8.45
CA LEU A 228 17.37 -1.56 -9.00
C LEU A 228 18.13 -2.32 -7.91
N ILE A 229 18.79 -1.63 -7.00
CA ILE A 229 19.52 -2.25 -5.88
C ILE A 229 18.54 -2.99 -4.96
N SER A 230 17.38 -2.42 -4.68
CA SER A 230 16.32 -3.05 -3.90
C SER A 230 15.78 -4.31 -4.57
N LEU A 231 15.56 -4.28 -5.89
CA LEU A 231 15.14 -5.44 -6.69
C LEU A 231 16.22 -6.54 -6.73
N PHE A 232 17.51 -6.18 -6.87
CA PHE A 232 18.61 -7.14 -6.79
C PHE A 232 18.73 -7.75 -5.39
N ARG A 233 18.57 -6.94 -4.34
CA ARG A 233 18.55 -7.41 -2.94
C ARG A 233 17.36 -8.32 -2.68
N SER A 234 16.16 -7.99 -3.15
CA SER A 234 14.97 -8.85 -2.98
C SER A 234 15.09 -10.17 -3.74
N LYS A 235 15.65 -10.16 -4.98
CA LYS A 235 15.94 -11.40 -5.73
C LYS A 235 16.98 -12.28 -5.03
N TYR A 236 18.03 -11.68 -4.50
CA TYR A 236 19.05 -12.40 -3.74
C TYR A 236 18.46 -12.98 -2.44
N PHE A 237 17.57 -12.23 -1.80
CA PHE A 237 16.83 -12.61 -0.62
C PHE A 237 15.90 -13.81 -0.86
N LEU A 238 15.12 -13.76 -1.95
CA LEU A 238 14.21 -14.86 -2.31
C LEU A 238 14.97 -16.13 -2.72
N LYS A 239 16.11 -15.99 -3.39
CA LYS A 239 16.95 -17.15 -3.81
C LYS A 239 17.61 -17.85 -2.63
N ASN A 240 17.95 -17.12 -1.56
CA ASN A 240 18.62 -17.66 -0.36
C ASN A 240 17.66 -18.11 0.75
N ARG A 241 16.35 -17.97 0.58
CA ARG A 241 15.33 -18.36 1.58
C ARG A 241 15.36 -19.86 1.92
N ASN A 242 15.88 -20.71 1.03
CA ASN A 242 15.99 -22.15 1.23
C ASN A 242 17.33 -22.60 1.87
N SER A 243 18.20 -21.67 2.22
CA SER A 243 19.48 -21.98 2.89
C SER A 243 19.28 -21.97 4.41
N LYS A 244 19.50 -23.13 5.06
CA LYS A 244 19.44 -23.31 6.53
C LYS A 244 20.39 -22.39 7.34
N ASN A 245 21.19 -21.56 6.70
CA ASN A 245 22.17 -20.66 7.29
C ASN A 245 21.80 -19.16 7.24
N SER A 246 20.54 -18.78 6.94
CA SER A 246 20.15 -17.37 6.86
C SER A 246 19.85 -16.74 8.23
N LYS A 247 20.72 -16.89 9.22
CA LYS A 247 20.57 -16.35 10.57
C LYS A 247 20.74 -14.83 10.70
N LYS A 248 20.90 -14.07 9.62
CA LYS A 248 21.07 -12.61 9.66
C LYS A 248 20.54 -11.89 8.41
N THR A 249 19.32 -12.14 8.03
CA THR A 249 18.72 -11.30 7.00
C THR A 249 17.90 -10.22 7.68
N ARG A 250 18.37 -8.96 7.58
CA ARG A 250 17.68 -7.77 8.09
C ARG A 250 16.32 -7.66 7.39
N SER A 251 15.29 -8.15 8.02
CA SER A 251 13.93 -8.11 7.51
C SER A 251 13.34 -6.74 7.84
N LEU A 252 13.18 -5.88 6.82
CA LEU A 252 12.43 -4.65 6.96
C LEU A 252 10.95 -4.98 6.79
N TYR A 253 10.22 -4.93 7.89
CA TYR A 253 8.78 -5.14 7.90
C TYR A 253 8.05 -3.81 7.77
N SER A 254 7.26 -3.67 6.72
CA SER A 254 6.44 -2.47 6.49
C SER A 254 5.19 -2.53 7.35
N ALA A 255 4.96 -1.52 8.19
CA ALA A 255 3.75 -1.42 9.00
C ALA A 255 3.38 0.04 9.21
N GLY A 256 2.08 0.31 9.40
CA GLY A 256 1.57 1.62 9.81
C GLY A 256 1.42 1.70 11.32
N LYS A 257 1.14 2.92 11.80
CA LYS A 257 1.01 3.21 13.22
C LYS A 257 -0.20 2.55 13.90
N SER A 258 -1.07 1.88 13.13
CA SER A 258 -2.15 1.03 13.69
C SER A 258 -1.64 -0.18 14.47
N VAL A 259 -0.34 -0.48 14.46
CA VAL A 259 0.24 -1.57 15.27
C VAL A 259 -0.14 -1.48 16.75
N HIS A 260 -0.28 -0.26 17.32
CA HIS A 260 -0.60 -0.04 18.73
C HIS A 260 -1.95 -0.66 19.15
N THR A 261 -2.86 -0.92 18.22
CA THR A 261 -4.17 -1.57 18.48
C THR A 261 -4.16 -3.07 18.16
N ILE A 262 -3.04 -3.61 17.63
CA ILE A 262 -2.93 -4.99 17.19
C ILE A 262 -2.19 -5.81 18.23
N THR A 263 -2.92 -6.40 19.17
CA THR A 263 -2.35 -7.14 20.33
C THR A 263 -2.25 -8.65 20.11
N LYS A 264 -2.86 -9.18 19.03
CA LYS A 264 -2.86 -10.61 18.71
C LYS A 264 -3.11 -10.86 17.23
N ILE A 265 -2.70 -12.04 16.76
CA ILE A 265 -3.04 -12.55 15.45
C ILE A 265 -4.43 -13.16 15.54
N GLU A 266 -5.36 -12.72 14.69
CA GLU A 266 -6.75 -13.16 14.67
C GLU A 266 -7.19 -13.52 13.25
N SER A 267 -8.30 -14.24 13.12
CA SER A 267 -8.88 -14.47 11.79
C SER A 267 -9.46 -13.17 11.21
N ALA A 268 -9.45 -13.05 9.88
CA ALA A 268 -10.05 -11.92 9.19
C ALA A 268 -11.55 -11.78 9.57
N THR A 269 -12.25 -12.90 9.77
CA THR A 269 -13.62 -12.91 10.24
C THR A 269 -13.76 -12.26 11.62
N SER A 270 -12.90 -12.63 12.59
CA SER A 270 -12.90 -12.04 13.93
C SER A 270 -12.62 -10.53 13.86
N ILE A 271 -11.63 -10.12 13.05
CA ILE A 271 -11.29 -8.71 12.84
C ILE A 271 -12.51 -7.95 12.32
N MET A 272 -13.20 -8.47 11.30
CA MET A 272 -14.38 -7.83 10.72
C MET A 272 -15.56 -7.76 11.69
N GLN A 273 -15.76 -8.80 12.51
CA GLN A 273 -16.78 -8.78 13.57
C GLN A 273 -16.51 -7.68 14.62
N HIS A 274 -15.25 -7.55 15.06
CA HIS A 274 -14.87 -6.51 16.00
C HIS A 274 -15.03 -5.08 15.43
N LEU A 275 -14.89 -4.91 14.11
CA LEU A 275 -15.08 -3.63 13.43
C LEU A 275 -16.58 -3.32 13.20
N GLY A 276 -17.40 -4.33 12.91
CA GLY A 276 -18.79 -4.20 12.45
C GLY A 276 -19.86 -4.31 13.53
N ASN A 277 -19.56 -4.82 14.72
CA ASN A 277 -20.54 -4.90 15.83
C ASN A 277 -20.77 -3.51 16.45
N SER A 278 -21.74 -2.80 15.92
CA SER A 278 -22.38 -1.61 16.50
C SER A 278 -23.80 -1.94 16.89
#